data_fb02423f1f607f9514310ed0005d444b
#
_entry.id   fb02423f1f607f9514310ed0005d444b
#
_cell.length_a   1.000
_cell.length_b   1.000
_cell.length_c   1.000
_cell.angle_alpha   90.00
_cell.angle_beta   90.00
_cell.angle_gamma   90.00
#
_symmetry.space_group_name_H-M   'P 1'
#
loop_
_entity.id
_entity.type
_entity.pdbx_description
1 polymer ?
#
loop_
_entity_poly.entity_id
_entity_poly.type
_entity_poly.pdbx_seq_one_letter_code
_entity_poly.pdbx_strand_id
1 'polypeptide(L)'
;KSANGEEYCIAIRIESHNHPTYINPYEGAATGVGGILRDIFTMGARPIAIMDFLRFGVDEKSIELLNNAVKGISYYGNCVGVPNIGGDCKVDKSFNTNPLVNVCSLGIVKKKNIIYGNALTCKSLLVYVGSKTGNEGINGAAMASNTFVDDKVTDELKSNVQKSDPFLEKLLLEACCEISEKQLVEGMQDMGAGGLLCASLEIVKRGREKTNSDMGCEIYLEKIPIKYEMEYSNILISESQERMLIVCQE
;
A
#
# COMPACT_ATOMS: atom_id res chain seq x y z
N LYS A 1 -25.10 -1.31 13.71
CA LYS A 1 -26.24 -0.97 12.85
C LYS A 1 -26.51 0.50 12.96
N SER A 2 -26.79 1.17 11.84
CA SER A 2 -27.19 2.57 11.84
C SER A 2 -28.67 2.73 12.26
N ALA A 3 -29.11 3.97 12.50
CA ALA A 3 -30.49 4.27 12.86
C ALA A 3 -31.51 3.82 11.79
N ASN A 4 -31.11 3.70 10.53
CA ASN A 4 -31.94 3.22 9.41
C ASN A 4 -31.85 1.70 9.17
N GLY A 5 -31.18 0.95 10.06
CA GLY A 5 -31.04 -0.51 9.98
C GLY A 5 -29.94 -1.02 9.04
N GLU A 6 -29.18 -0.15 8.36
CA GLU A 6 -28.03 -0.58 7.55
C GLU A 6 -26.90 -1.15 8.42
N GLU A 7 -26.27 -2.23 7.96
CA GLU A 7 -25.12 -2.84 8.61
C GLU A 7 -23.83 -2.26 8.05
N TYR A 8 -22.96 -1.81 8.94
CA TYR A 8 -21.61 -1.34 8.63
C TYR A 8 -20.56 -2.25 9.22
N CYS A 9 -19.44 -2.38 8.54
CA CYS A 9 -18.24 -3.06 8.99
C CYS A 9 -17.10 -2.06 9.15
N ILE A 10 -16.21 -2.36 10.09
CA ILE A 10 -14.94 -1.65 10.26
C ILE A 10 -13.86 -2.50 9.60
N ALA A 11 -13.11 -1.93 8.69
CA ALA A 11 -11.86 -2.48 8.20
C ALA A 11 -10.71 -1.90 9.03
N ILE A 12 -9.79 -2.76 9.43
CA ILE A 12 -8.59 -2.36 10.18
C ILE A 12 -7.39 -3.14 9.67
N ARG A 13 -6.28 -2.43 9.49
CA ARG A 13 -5.00 -3.02 9.12
C ARG A 13 -3.87 -2.30 9.86
N ILE A 14 -2.81 -3.04 10.21
CA ILE A 14 -1.56 -2.51 10.73
C ILE A 14 -0.41 -3.16 9.98
N GLU A 15 0.55 -2.36 9.54
CA GLU A 15 1.78 -2.81 8.88
C GLU A 15 2.99 -2.02 9.36
N SER A 16 4.18 -2.62 9.19
CA SER A 16 5.45 -1.99 9.48
C SER A 16 6.12 -1.48 8.22
N HIS A 17 6.74 -0.31 8.30
CA HIS A 17 7.53 0.30 7.24
C HIS A 17 8.92 0.73 7.75
N ASN A 18 9.58 -0.16 8.51
CA ASN A 18 10.80 0.11 9.27
C ASN A 18 12.00 0.39 8.36
N HIS A 19 12.34 -0.58 7.48
CA HIS A 19 13.52 -0.49 6.62
C HIS A 19 13.47 0.68 5.63
N PRO A 20 12.37 0.90 4.88
CA PRO A 20 12.26 2.07 4.03
C PRO A 20 12.41 3.38 4.79
N THR A 21 11.84 3.48 6.00
CA THR A 21 11.96 4.67 6.85
C THR A 21 13.40 4.87 7.36
N TYR A 22 14.15 3.80 7.66
CA TYR A 22 15.55 3.93 8.05
C TYR A 22 16.42 4.46 6.91
N ILE A 23 16.14 4.06 5.67
CA ILE A 23 16.91 4.46 4.48
C ILE A 23 16.55 5.87 4.01
N ASN A 24 15.26 6.15 3.89
CA ASN A 24 14.70 7.44 3.51
C ASN A 24 13.49 7.76 4.41
N PRO A 25 13.71 8.44 5.53
CA PRO A 25 12.71 8.55 6.59
C PRO A 25 11.45 9.30 6.15
N TYR A 26 11.57 10.28 5.27
CA TYR A 26 10.41 11.01 4.75
C TYR A 26 9.56 10.13 3.82
N GLU A 27 10.14 9.62 2.75
CA GLU A 27 9.43 8.81 1.75
C GLU A 27 9.01 7.45 2.33
N GLY A 28 9.90 6.81 3.11
CA GLY A 28 9.60 5.52 3.73
C GLY A 28 8.43 5.57 4.69
N ALA A 29 8.31 6.60 5.50
CA ALA A 29 7.17 6.76 6.39
C ALA A 29 5.91 7.22 5.64
N ALA A 30 6.03 8.09 4.64
CA ALA A 30 4.93 8.53 3.79
C ALA A 30 4.30 7.36 3.02
N THR A 31 5.11 6.54 2.38
CA THR A 31 4.63 5.36 1.64
C THR A 31 4.05 4.28 2.55
N GLY A 32 4.49 4.21 3.81
CA GLY A 32 3.83 3.39 4.84
C GLY A 32 2.39 3.80 5.08
N VAL A 33 2.12 5.11 5.13
CA VAL A 33 0.74 5.62 5.21
C VAL A 33 -0.05 5.28 3.95
N GLY A 34 0.52 5.48 2.76
CA GLY A 34 -0.14 5.17 1.49
C GLY A 34 -0.51 3.69 1.39
N GLY A 35 0.43 2.78 1.68
CA GLY A 35 0.19 1.34 1.64
C GLY A 35 -0.94 0.90 2.55
N ILE A 36 -0.95 1.39 3.80
CA ILE A 36 -2.00 1.01 4.75
C ILE A 36 -3.39 1.56 4.37
N LEU A 37 -3.45 2.75 3.76
CA LEU A 37 -4.70 3.30 3.25
C LEU A 37 -5.24 2.48 2.09
N ARG A 38 -4.37 2.03 1.16
CA ARG A 38 -4.75 1.14 0.04
C ARG A 38 -5.35 -0.16 0.52
N ASP A 39 -4.76 -0.80 1.54
CA ASP A 39 -5.31 -2.00 2.15
C ASP A 39 -6.75 -1.82 2.66
N ILE A 40 -7.07 -0.63 3.14
CA ILE A 40 -8.42 -0.31 3.62
C ILE A 40 -9.39 -0.11 2.44
N PHE A 41 -9.05 0.75 1.48
CA PHE A 41 -9.99 1.04 0.41
C PHE A 41 -10.04 -0.03 -0.68
N THR A 42 -9.06 -0.95 -0.73
CA THR A 42 -9.14 -2.17 -1.55
C THR A 42 -10.31 -3.07 -1.15
N MET A 43 -10.76 -2.98 0.11
CA MET A 43 -11.97 -3.66 0.60
C MET A 43 -13.27 -2.87 0.36
N GLY A 44 -13.20 -1.75 -0.37
CA GLY A 44 -14.31 -0.82 -0.53
C GLY A 44 -14.59 0.04 0.70
N ALA A 45 -13.75 -0.04 1.73
CA ALA A 45 -13.90 0.73 2.95
C ALA A 45 -13.27 2.12 2.80
N ARG A 46 -13.99 3.16 3.22
CA ARG A 46 -13.44 4.52 3.27
C ARG A 46 -12.56 4.68 4.49
N PRO A 47 -11.26 4.96 4.32
CA PRO A 47 -10.37 5.28 5.44
C PRO A 47 -10.87 6.53 6.19
N ILE A 48 -10.89 6.45 7.51
CA ILE A 48 -11.39 7.52 8.39
C ILE A 48 -10.38 7.95 9.43
N ALA A 49 -9.36 7.13 9.68
CA ALA A 49 -8.35 7.42 10.70
C ALA A 49 -7.05 6.66 10.42
N ILE A 50 -5.95 7.28 10.85
CA ILE A 50 -4.62 6.70 10.92
C ILE A 50 -4.15 6.75 12.38
N MET A 51 -3.33 5.80 12.78
CA MET A 51 -2.57 5.80 14.05
C MET A 51 -1.16 5.30 13.78
N ASP A 52 -0.17 5.90 14.41
CA ASP A 52 1.24 5.55 14.25
C ASP A 52 1.86 5.05 15.56
N PHE A 53 2.64 3.98 15.46
CA PHE A 53 3.37 3.41 16.59
C PHE A 53 4.87 3.50 16.28
N LEU A 54 5.52 4.50 16.85
CA LEU A 54 6.88 4.91 16.53
C LEU A 54 7.85 4.53 17.63
N ARG A 55 9.02 3.95 17.24
CA ARG A 55 10.12 3.64 18.14
C ARG A 55 11.41 4.15 17.51
N PHE A 56 12.09 5.04 18.19
CA PHE A 56 13.32 5.65 17.70
C PHE A 56 14.38 5.69 18.79
N GLY A 57 15.64 5.84 18.39
CA GLY A 57 16.76 5.99 19.30
C GLY A 57 16.85 7.38 19.94
N VAL A 58 17.88 7.57 20.74
CA VAL A 58 18.14 8.80 21.52
C VAL A 58 19.27 9.64 20.94
N ASP A 59 20.05 9.13 19.96
CA ASP A 59 21.13 9.86 19.33
C ASP A 59 20.62 10.88 18.30
N GLU A 60 21.48 11.80 17.89
CA GLU A 60 21.13 12.87 16.94
C GLU A 60 20.59 12.33 15.61
N LYS A 61 21.17 11.25 15.08
CA LYS A 61 20.71 10.59 13.86
C LYS A 61 19.28 10.06 14.02
N SER A 62 18.99 9.40 15.13
CA SER A 62 17.65 8.87 15.41
C SER A 62 16.59 9.96 15.56
N ILE A 63 16.96 11.08 16.17
CA ILE A 63 16.09 12.26 16.30
C ILE A 63 15.78 12.85 14.91
N GLU A 64 16.78 12.96 14.04
CA GLU A 64 16.61 13.43 12.67
C GLU A 64 15.70 12.47 11.87
N LEU A 65 15.91 11.16 11.99
CA LEU A 65 15.06 10.12 11.38
C LEU A 65 13.60 10.28 11.84
N LEU A 66 13.35 10.41 13.14
CA LEU A 66 12.02 10.60 13.71
C LEU A 66 11.36 11.86 13.14
N ASN A 67 12.06 12.99 13.14
CA ASN A 67 11.52 14.24 12.65
C ASN A 67 11.11 14.16 11.16
N ASN A 68 11.91 13.51 10.34
CA ASN A 68 11.61 13.36 8.92
C ASN A 68 10.49 12.32 8.69
N ALA A 69 10.45 11.23 9.46
CA ALA A 69 9.37 10.26 9.41
C ALA A 69 8.01 10.92 9.74
N VAL A 70 7.95 11.71 10.83
CA VAL A 70 6.74 12.46 11.21
C VAL A 70 6.31 13.43 10.13
N LYS A 71 7.26 14.13 9.47
CA LYS A 71 6.94 15.00 8.32
C LYS A 71 6.32 14.22 7.16
N GLY A 72 6.86 13.05 6.82
CA GLY A 72 6.33 12.19 5.76
C GLY A 72 4.91 11.71 6.06
N ILE A 73 4.67 11.20 7.28
CA ILE A 73 3.35 10.77 7.77
C ILE A 73 2.35 11.93 7.68
N SER A 74 2.73 13.09 8.23
CA SER A 74 1.88 14.27 8.25
C SER A 74 1.55 14.76 6.85
N TYR A 75 2.54 14.84 5.96
CA TYR A 75 2.34 15.25 4.57
C TYR A 75 1.33 14.34 3.87
N TYR A 76 1.54 13.01 3.94
CA TYR A 76 0.68 12.06 3.26
C TYR A 76 -0.75 12.10 3.79
N GLY A 77 -0.93 12.00 5.10
CA GLY A 77 -2.25 12.03 5.74
C GLY A 77 -3.03 13.32 5.45
N ASN A 78 -2.35 14.48 5.49
CA ASN A 78 -2.96 15.77 5.20
C ASN A 78 -3.41 15.87 3.72
N CYS A 79 -2.58 15.42 2.77
CA CYS A 79 -2.94 15.48 1.35
C CYS A 79 -4.11 14.55 1.01
N VAL A 80 -4.16 13.36 1.59
CA VAL A 80 -5.27 12.42 1.40
C VAL A 80 -6.51 12.84 2.20
N GLY A 81 -6.33 13.64 3.24
CA GLY A 81 -7.41 14.12 4.10
C GLY A 81 -7.91 13.07 5.10
N VAL A 82 -7.03 12.17 5.54
CA VAL A 82 -7.31 11.19 6.60
C VAL A 82 -6.55 11.59 7.86
N PRO A 83 -7.24 11.89 8.97
CA PRO A 83 -6.60 12.39 10.18
C PRO A 83 -5.79 11.30 10.90
N ASN A 84 -4.63 11.67 11.42
CA ASN A 84 -3.95 10.88 12.43
C ASN A 84 -4.58 11.19 13.81
N ILE A 85 -5.19 10.18 14.41
CA ILE A 85 -5.98 10.34 15.63
C ILE A 85 -5.28 9.85 16.89
N GLY A 86 -4.07 9.27 16.76
CA GLY A 86 -3.35 8.75 17.91
C GLY A 86 -2.22 7.81 17.52
N GLY A 87 -1.88 6.96 18.48
CA GLY A 87 -0.75 6.04 18.39
C GLY A 87 0.11 6.12 19.65
N ASP A 88 1.36 5.76 19.51
CA ASP A 88 2.35 5.79 20.62
C ASP A 88 3.75 6.06 20.05
N CYS A 89 4.48 6.96 20.69
CA CYS A 89 5.88 7.26 20.35
C CYS A 89 6.76 7.04 21.57
N LYS A 90 7.76 6.16 21.44
CA LYS A 90 8.75 5.91 22.49
C LYS A 90 10.16 6.07 21.94
N VAL A 91 11.01 6.69 22.75
CA VAL A 91 12.41 6.93 22.43
C VAL A 91 13.25 6.17 23.45
N ASP A 92 14.09 5.24 22.96
CA ASP A 92 15.02 4.46 23.79
C ASP A 92 16.27 4.11 22.97
N LYS A 93 17.42 4.07 23.65
CA LYS A 93 18.72 3.78 23.00
C LYS A 93 18.79 2.42 22.31
N SER A 94 17.94 1.46 22.65
CA SER A 94 17.83 0.18 21.96
C SER A 94 17.36 0.30 20.51
N PHE A 95 16.76 1.43 20.14
CA PHE A 95 16.29 1.72 18.77
C PHE A 95 17.24 2.62 17.95
N ASN A 96 18.46 2.91 18.44
CA ASN A 96 19.41 3.78 17.72
C ASN A 96 19.73 3.27 16.31
N THR A 97 19.80 1.95 16.11
CA THR A 97 20.13 1.31 14.83
C THR A 97 18.96 0.60 14.16
N ASN A 98 17.83 0.51 14.85
CA ASN A 98 16.65 -0.23 14.36
C ASN A 98 15.35 0.46 14.77
N PRO A 99 15.01 1.60 14.16
CA PRO A 99 13.74 2.27 14.40
C PRO A 99 12.57 1.40 13.94
N LEU A 100 11.44 1.50 14.64
CA LEU A 100 10.20 0.84 14.26
C LEU A 100 9.17 1.88 13.89
N VAL A 101 8.59 1.71 12.72
CA VAL A 101 7.49 2.54 12.20
C VAL A 101 6.36 1.62 11.79
N ASN A 102 5.28 1.65 12.55
CA ASN A 102 4.08 0.88 12.25
C ASN A 102 2.93 1.85 12.07
N VAL A 103 2.19 1.69 10.99
CA VAL A 103 1.01 2.49 10.68
C VAL A 103 -0.21 1.60 10.75
N CYS A 104 -1.24 2.08 11.42
CA CYS A 104 -2.55 1.44 11.48
C CYS A 104 -3.58 2.35 10.82
N SER A 105 -4.46 1.80 10.02
CA SER A 105 -5.58 2.54 9.46
C SER A 105 -6.91 1.87 9.78
N LEU A 106 -7.93 2.69 9.91
CA LEU A 106 -9.32 2.31 10.14
C LEU A 106 -10.19 2.84 9.00
N GLY A 107 -11.09 2.00 8.51
CA GLY A 107 -12.08 2.41 7.53
C GLY A 107 -13.47 1.89 7.83
N ILE A 108 -14.47 2.47 7.17
CA ILE A 108 -15.88 2.08 7.29
C ILE A 108 -16.43 1.71 5.92
N VAL A 109 -17.16 0.62 5.87
CA VAL A 109 -17.84 0.14 4.66
C VAL A 109 -19.22 -0.39 5.00
N LYS A 110 -20.21 -0.18 4.12
CA LYS A 110 -21.48 -0.93 4.23
C LYS A 110 -21.21 -2.40 3.97
N LYS A 111 -21.76 -3.27 4.81
CA LYS A 111 -21.52 -4.73 4.73
C LYS A 111 -21.76 -5.29 3.32
N LYS A 112 -22.77 -4.79 2.63
CA LYS A 112 -23.12 -5.21 1.26
C LYS A 112 -22.12 -4.76 0.20
N ASN A 113 -21.29 -3.75 0.50
CA ASN A 113 -20.33 -3.15 -0.42
C ASN A 113 -18.90 -3.66 -0.18
N ILE A 114 -18.70 -4.65 0.70
CA ILE A 114 -17.38 -5.23 0.93
C ILE A 114 -16.90 -5.91 -0.35
N ILE A 115 -15.72 -5.52 -0.80
CA ILE A 115 -15.01 -6.12 -1.93
C ILE A 115 -13.88 -6.99 -1.40
N TYR A 116 -13.63 -8.10 -2.08
CA TYR A 116 -12.52 -9.01 -1.78
C TYR A 116 -11.54 -9.03 -2.94
N GLY A 117 -10.27 -9.28 -2.64
CA GLY A 117 -9.22 -9.42 -3.65
C GLY A 117 -9.28 -10.77 -4.36
N ASN A 118 -10.33 -11.05 -5.11
CA ASN A 118 -10.51 -12.31 -5.85
C ASN A 118 -11.14 -12.07 -7.23
N ALA A 119 -10.80 -12.93 -8.20
CA ALA A 119 -11.48 -13.05 -9.48
C ALA A 119 -12.48 -14.20 -9.38
N LEU A 120 -13.76 -13.93 -9.65
CA LEU A 120 -14.81 -14.95 -9.50
C LEU A 120 -15.26 -15.54 -10.82
N THR A 121 -15.12 -14.80 -11.92
CA THR A 121 -15.63 -15.17 -13.23
C THR A 121 -14.49 -15.36 -14.23
N CYS A 122 -14.53 -16.44 -14.99
CA CYS A 122 -13.63 -16.62 -16.15
C CYS A 122 -13.95 -15.55 -17.22
N LYS A 123 -12.89 -15.04 -17.88
CA LYS A 123 -12.96 -13.96 -18.89
C LYS A 123 -13.22 -12.56 -18.32
N SER A 124 -13.21 -12.37 -17.02
CA SER A 124 -13.18 -11.03 -16.43
C SER A 124 -11.88 -10.31 -16.83
N LEU A 125 -11.97 -8.99 -16.94
CA LEU A 125 -10.83 -8.13 -17.24
C LEU A 125 -10.06 -7.84 -15.96
N LEU A 126 -8.72 -7.86 -16.06
CA LEU A 126 -7.82 -7.27 -15.09
C LEU A 126 -7.49 -5.85 -15.54
N VAL A 127 -7.95 -4.86 -14.81
CA VAL A 127 -7.76 -3.45 -15.13
C VAL A 127 -6.75 -2.84 -14.17
N TYR A 128 -5.66 -2.34 -14.74
CA TYR A 128 -4.65 -1.57 -14.03
C TYR A 128 -5.13 -0.12 -13.86
N VAL A 129 -5.11 0.39 -12.61
CA VAL A 129 -5.54 1.76 -12.29
C VAL A 129 -4.51 2.43 -11.39
N GLY A 130 -4.21 3.71 -11.65
CA GLY A 130 -3.34 4.53 -10.80
C GLY A 130 -2.06 4.99 -11.50
N SER A 131 -0.98 5.09 -10.73
CA SER A 131 0.32 5.61 -11.18
C SER A 131 0.95 4.76 -12.28
N LYS A 132 1.75 5.40 -13.13
CA LYS A 132 2.61 4.67 -14.07
C LYS A 132 3.68 3.88 -13.28
N THR A 133 4.03 2.69 -13.79
CA THR A 133 5.08 1.85 -13.24
C THR A 133 6.47 2.43 -13.53
N GLY A 134 7.30 2.53 -12.52
CA GLY A 134 8.73 2.88 -12.59
C GLY A 134 9.58 1.80 -11.91
N ASN A 135 10.86 2.10 -11.66
CA ASN A 135 11.81 1.15 -11.02
C ASN A 135 11.79 1.23 -9.48
N GLU A 136 10.83 1.92 -8.89
CA GLU A 136 10.74 2.07 -7.45
C GLU A 136 10.44 0.71 -6.78
N GLY A 137 11.11 0.44 -5.68
CA GLY A 137 10.89 -0.74 -4.83
C GLY A 137 11.36 -2.06 -5.44
N ILE A 138 12.03 -2.06 -6.60
CA ILE A 138 12.64 -3.27 -7.15
C ILE A 138 13.68 -3.75 -6.13
N ASN A 139 13.52 -5.00 -5.65
CA ASN A 139 14.23 -5.60 -4.51
C ASN A 139 13.82 -5.08 -3.11
N GLY A 140 12.75 -4.32 -2.97
CA GLY A 140 12.27 -3.82 -1.67
C GLY A 140 12.01 -4.94 -0.67
N ALA A 141 11.34 -6.01 -1.09
CA ALA A 141 11.11 -7.19 -0.25
C ALA A 141 12.40 -7.91 0.15
N ALA A 142 13.39 -8.02 -0.75
CA ALA A 142 14.71 -8.59 -0.43
C ALA A 142 15.48 -7.69 0.55
N MET A 143 15.40 -6.38 0.38
CA MET A 143 16.01 -5.39 1.26
C MET A 143 15.41 -5.44 2.67
N ALA A 144 14.10 -5.67 2.80
CA ALA A 144 13.42 -5.80 4.09
C ALA A 144 13.88 -7.04 4.89
N SER A 145 14.45 -8.03 4.22
CA SER A 145 14.98 -9.26 4.83
C SER A 145 16.47 -9.18 5.21
N ASN A 146 17.17 -8.12 4.79
CA ASN A 146 18.59 -7.96 5.06
C ASN A 146 18.84 -7.27 6.41
N THR A 147 19.86 -7.74 7.14
CA THR A 147 20.43 -7.00 8.27
C THR A 147 21.39 -5.94 7.74
N PHE A 148 21.17 -4.69 8.09
CA PHE A 148 22.12 -3.62 7.79
C PHE A 148 23.32 -3.76 8.75
N VAL A 149 24.39 -4.40 8.27
CA VAL A 149 25.62 -4.65 9.08
C VAL A 149 26.54 -3.43 9.09
N ASP A 150 26.41 -2.52 8.13
CA ASP A 150 27.17 -1.26 8.05
C ASP A 150 26.22 -0.08 7.88
N ASP A 151 26.47 0.99 8.64
CA ASP A 151 25.72 2.27 8.67
C ASP A 151 25.73 3.07 7.35
N LYS A 152 26.10 2.45 6.23
CA LYS A 152 26.22 3.11 4.93
C LYS A 152 24.92 2.97 4.13
N VAL A 153 24.02 3.92 4.36
CA VAL A 153 22.90 4.14 3.42
C VAL A 153 23.48 4.74 2.14
N THR A 154 23.58 3.95 1.07
CA THR A 154 24.04 4.39 -0.23
C THR A 154 22.94 5.11 -1.00
N ASP A 155 23.31 5.96 -1.97
CA ASP A 155 22.33 6.63 -2.83
C ASP A 155 21.52 5.62 -3.68
N GLU A 156 22.10 4.45 -3.96
CA GLU A 156 21.42 3.34 -4.62
C GLU A 156 20.29 2.77 -3.73
N LEU A 157 20.55 2.57 -2.44
CA LEU A 157 19.51 2.14 -1.48
C LEU A 157 18.39 3.17 -1.37
N LYS A 158 18.72 4.46 -1.35
CA LYS A 158 17.71 5.52 -1.33
C LYS A 158 16.87 5.56 -2.60
N SER A 159 17.45 5.26 -3.76
CA SER A 159 16.72 5.20 -5.03
C SER A 159 15.74 4.03 -5.12
N ASN A 160 15.96 2.98 -4.32
CA ASN A 160 15.10 1.80 -4.24
C ASN A 160 13.90 2.00 -3.28
N VAL A 161 13.90 3.03 -2.45
CA VAL A 161 12.74 3.37 -1.63
C VAL A 161 11.63 3.91 -2.53
N GLN A 162 10.42 3.43 -2.30
CA GLN A 162 9.25 3.90 -3.03
C GLN A 162 9.06 5.41 -2.84
N LYS A 163 8.55 6.07 -3.89
CA LYS A 163 8.19 7.50 -3.85
C LYS A 163 6.69 7.63 -3.68
N SER A 164 6.29 8.60 -2.89
CA SER A 164 4.89 8.86 -2.54
C SER A 164 4.25 9.91 -3.46
N ASP A 165 3.01 9.67 -3.89
CA ASP A 165 2.14 10.65 -4.54
C ASP A 165 0.76 10.68 -3.85
N PRO A 166 0.63 11.36 -2.70
CA PRO A 166 -0.62 11.39 -1.96
C PRO A 166 -1.78 12.09 -2.69
N PHE A 167 -1.51 12.93 -3.69
CA PHE A 167 -2.56 13.52 -4.52
C PHE A 167 -3.19 12.47 -5.43
N LEU A 168 -2.37 11.63 -6.06
CA LEU A 168 -2.86 10.51 -6.87
C LEU A 168 -3.55 9.46 -5.98
N GLU A 169 -3.00 9.19 -4.80
CA GLU A 169 -3.64 8.30 -3.80
C GLU A 169 -5.03 8.79 -3.44
N LYS A 170 -5.22 10.10 -3.25
CA LYS A 170 -6.53 10.68 -2.98
C LYS A 170 -7.52 10.42 -4.11
N LEU A 171 -7.11 10.61 -5.34
CA LEU A 171 -7.96 10.33 -6.50
C LEU A 171 -8.31 8.84 -6.60
N LEU A 172 -7.32 7.97 -6.36
CA LEU A 172 -7.49 6.52 -6.38
C LEU A 172 -8.45 6.04 -5.29
N LEU A 173 -8.32 6.59 -4.07
CA LEU A 173 -9.21 6.32 -2.95
C LEU A 173 -10.66 6.67 -3.30
N GLU A 174 -10.91 7.89 -3.80
CA GLU A 174 -12.27 8.32 -4.15
C GLU A 174 -12.86 7.44 -5.26
N ALA A 175 -12.07 7.12 -6.28
CA ALA A 175 -12.50 6.22 -7.36
C ALA A 175 -12.84 4.82 -6.84
N CYS A 176 -11.99 4.21 -6.01
CA CYS A 176 -12.23 2.88 -5.44
C CYS A 176 -13.45 2.85 -4.52
N CYS A 177 -13.65 3.88 -3.70
CA CYS A 177 -14.85 4.00 -2.86
C CYS A 177 -16.12 4.11 -3.72
N GLU A 178 -16.11 4.91 -4.78
CA GLU A 178 -17.25 5.06 -5.70
C GLU A 178 -17.55 3.74 -6.45
N ILE A 179 -16.51 3.06 -6.94
CA ILE A 179 -16.60 1.74 -7.58
C ILE A 179 -17.27 0.73 -6.64
N SER A 180 -16.86 0.73 -5.37
CA SER A 180 -17.46 -0.12 -4.31
C SER A 180 -18.92 0.22 -4.07
N GLU A 181 -19.25 1.48 -3.92
CA GLU A 181 -20.64 1.92 -3.68
C GLU A 181 -21.58 1.53 -4.84
N LYS A 182 -21.09 1.62 -6.07
CA LYS A 182 -21.82 1.25 -7.28
C LYS A 182 -21.76 -0.25 -7.60
N GLN A 183 -20.98 -1.04 -6.87
CA GLN A 183 -20.80 -2.49 -7.08
C GLN A 183 -20.40 -2.85 -8.52
N LEU A 184 -19.43 -2.11 -9.08
CA LEU A 184 -19.02 -2.23 -10.48
C LEU A 184 -17.98 -3.32 -10.75
N VAL A 185 -17.42 -3.94 -9.69
CA VAL A 185 -16.28 -4.85 -9.79
C VAL A 185 -16.49 -6.12 -9.00
N GLU A 186 -15.83 -7.19 -9.42
CA GLU A 186 -15.81 -8.48 -8.70
C GLU A 186 -14.78 -8.50 -7.59
N GLY A 187 -13.67 -7.78 -7.78
CA GLY A 187 -12.56 -7.75 -6.84
C GLY A 187 -11.63 -6.57 -7.06
N MET A 188 -10.90 -6.21 -6.02
CA MET A 188 -9.82 -5.22 -6.05
C MET A 188 -8.65 -5.74 -5.24
N GLN A 189 -7.44 -5.40 -5.68
CA GLN A 189 -6.18 -5.69 -5.00
C GLN A 189 -5.24 -4.51 -5.21
N ASP A 190 -4.57 -4.06 -4.15
CA ASP A 190 -3.50 -3.09 -4.30
C ASP A 190 -2.23 -3.75 -4.88
N MET A 191 -1.37 -2.96 -5.48
CA MET A 191 -0.07 -3.40 -5.97
C MET A 191 1.00 -2.88 -5.01
N GLY A 192 1.14 -3.56 -3.89
CA GLY A 192 2.17 -3.32 -2.88
C GLY A 192 3.44 -4.13 -3.15
N ALA A 193 3.89 -4.89 -2.15
CA ALA A 193 5.07 -5.75 -2.22
C ALA A 193 4.96 -6.77 -3.36
N GLY A 194 6.02 -6.86 -4.19
CA GLY A 194 6.06 -7.73 -5.36
C GLY A 194 5.17 -7.29 -6.52
N GLY A 195 4.61 -6.09 -6.46
CA GLY A 195 3.96 -5.36 -7.54
C GLY A 195 2.84 -6.10 -8.25
N LEU A 196 2.79 -5.93 -9.58
CA LEU A 196 1.76 -6.52 -10.44
C LEU A 196 1.76 -8.05 -10.39
N LEU A 197 2.94 -8.67 -10.27
CA LEU A 197 3.07 -10.12 -10.23
C LEU A 197 2.35 -10.70 -9.02
N CYS A 198 2.65 -10.21 -7.82
CA CYS A 198 2.00 -10.69 -6.59
C CYS A 198 0.50 -10.38 -6.60
N ALA A 199 0.10 -9.15 -6.94
CA ALA A 199 -1.31 -8.77 -6.98
C ALA A 199 -2.13 -9.66 -7.91
N SER A 200 -1.63 -9.95 -9.13
CA SER A 200 -2.32 -10.80 -10.10
C SER A 200 -2.40 -12.27 -9.66
N LEU A 201 -1.31 -12.82 -9.13
CA LEU A 201 -1.29 -14.20 -8.64
C LEU A 201 -2.21 -14.41 -7.44
N GLU A 202 -2.22 -13.46 -6.50
CA GLU A 202 -3.07 -13.55 -5.31
C GLU A 202 -4.56 -13.45 -5.63
N ILE A 203 -4.94 -12.52 -6.53
CA ILE A 203 -6.34 -12.34 -6.91
C ILE A 203 -6.90 -13.56 -7.63
N VAL A 204 -6.09 -14.19 -8.49
CA VAL A 204 -6.43 -15.44 -9.18
C VAL A 204 -6.47 -16.61 -8.21
N LYS A 205 -5.45 -16.75 -7.35
CA LYS A 205 -5.40 -17.83 -6.36
C LYS A 205 -6.64 -17.83 -5.45
N ARG A 206 -7.00 -16.68 -4.89
CA ARG A 206 -8.19 -16.55 -4.03
C ARG A 206 -9.48 -16.83 -4.81
N GLY A 207 -9.53 -16.45 -6.09
CA GLY A 207 -10.65 -16.78 -6.98
C GLY A 207 -10.79 -18.29 -7.21
N ARG A 208 -9.69 -18.98 -7.53
CA ARG A 208 -9.66 -20.45 -7.68
C ARG A 208 -10.16 -21.18 -6.42
N GLU A 209 -9.63 -20.78 -5.27
CA GLU A 209 -10.02 -21.37 -3.98
C GLU A 209 -11.51 -21.18 -3.69
N LYS A 210 -12.05 -20.00 -4.01
CA LYS A 210 -13.47 -19.67 -3.74
C LYS A 210 -14.44 -20.33 -4.73
N THR A 211 -14.06 -20.47 -5.98
CA THR A 211 -14.92 -21.01 -7.06
C THR A 211 -14.66 -22.49 -7.36
N ASN A 212 -13.62 -23.07 -6.76
CA ASN A 212 -13.13 -24.41 -7.07
C ASN A 212 -12.88 -24.61 -8.59
N SER A 213 -12.32 -23.59 -9.25
CA SER A 213 -12.05 -23.57 -10.68
C SER A 213 -10.54 -23.60 -10.95
N ASP A 214 -10.15 -23.95 -12.16
CA ASP A 214 -8.76 -23.93 -12.62
C ASP A 214 -8.47 -22.70 -13.50
N MET A 215 -8.94 -21.53 -13.08
CA MET A 215 -8.68 -20.28 -13.80
C MET A 215 -7.22 -19.84 -13.67
N GLY A 216 -6.73 -19.15 -14.70
CA GLY A 216 -5.47 -18.43 -14.71
C GLY A 216 -5.70 -16.98 -15.13
N CYS A 217 -4.64 -16.22 -15.33
CA CYS A 217 -4.71 -14.90 -15.95
C CYS A 217 -3.67 -14.75 -17.04
N GLU A 218 -3.95 -13.87 -17.98
CA GLU A 218 -3.06 -13.44 -19.03
C GLU A 218 -2.79 -11.95 -18.87
N ILE A 219 -1.53 -11.56 -18.87
CA ILE A 219 -1.11 -10.16 -18.65
C ILE A 219 -0.36 -9.69 -19.88
N TYR A 220 -0.84 -8.63 -20.50
CA TYR A 220 -0.23 -7.97 -21.65
C TYR A 220 0.71 -6.87 -21.14
N LEU A 221 1.99 -7.18 -20.93
CA LEU A 221 2.96 -6.27 -20.31
C LEU A 221 3.18 -5.00 -21.13
N GLU A 222 3.03 -5.08 -22.44
CA GLU A 222 3.11 -3.94 -23.35
C GLU A 222 1.97 -2.93 -23.19
N LYS A 223 0.88 -3.30 -22.49
CA LYS A 223 -0.24 -2.42 -22.17
C LYS A 223 -0.12 -1.74 -20.80
N ILE A 224 0.85 -2.15 -19.98
CA ILE A 224 1.05 -1.56 -18.65
C ILE A 224 1.61 -0.15 -18.81
N PRO A 225 0.98 0.86 -18.17
CA PRO A 225 1.50 2.22 -18.20
C PRO A 225 2.85 2.30 -17.49
N ILE A 226 3.90 2.72 -18.19
CA ILE A 226 5.26 2.87 -17.67
C ILE A 226 5.70 4.34 -17.69
N LYS A 227 6.60 4.72 -16.76
CA LYS A 227 7.17 6.06 -16.67
C LYS A 227 8.24 6.28 -17.75
N TYR A 228 8.98 5.25 -18.08
CA TYR A 228 10.09 5.20 -19.04
C TYR A 228 10.29 3.74 -19.49
N GLU A 229 11.11 3.51 -20.49
CA GLU A 229 11.41 2.15 -20.98
C GLU A 229 12.00 1.29 -19.85
N MET A 230 11.47 0.08 -19.68
CA MET A 230 11.80 -0.85 -18.60
C MET A 230 11.83 -2.29 -19.12
N GLU A 231 12.64 -3.13 -18.47
CA GLU A 231 12.59 -4.58 -18.64
C GLU A 231 11.24 -5.14 -18.16
N TYR A 232 10.71 -6.11 -18.87
CA TYR A 232 9.43 -6.75 -18.51
C TYR A 232 9.42 -7.37 -17.11
N SER A 233 10.55 -7.92 -16.67
CA SER A 233 10.72 -8.42 -15.30
C SER A 233 10.51 -7.31 -14.27
N ASN A 234 11.06 -6.12 -14.53
CA ASN A 234 10.95 -4.97 -13.65
C ASN A 234 9.52 -4.41 -13.61
N ILE A 235 8.80 -4.44 -14.75
CA ILE A 235 7.37 -4.07 -14.80
C ILE A 235 6.54 -4.95 -13.87
N LEU A 236 6.83 -6.25 -13.83
CA LEU A 236 6.11 -7.22 -13.00
C LEU A 236 6.34 -7.03 -11.51
N ILE A 237 7.59 -6.78 -11.10
CA ILE A 237 7.99 -6.78 -9.67
C ILE A 237 8.16 -5.39 -9.08
N SER A 238 7.99 -4.33 -9.87
CA SER A 238 8.05 -2.95 -9.39
C SER A 238 7.02 -2.71 -8.29
N GLU A 239 7.43 -2.03 -7.23
CA GLU A 239 6.60 -1.62 -6.11
C GLU A 239 6.23 -0.13 -6.17
N SER A 240 6.18 0.47 -7.39
CA SER A 240 5.65 1.82 -7.55
C SER A 240 4.31 1.93 -6.83
N GLN A 241 4.16 3.01 -6.07
CA GLN A 241 3.00 3.22 -5.20
C GLN A 241 1.77 3.71 -5.97
N GLU A 242 0.65 3.87 -5.29
CA GLU A 242 -0.62 4.42 -5.81
C GLU A 242 -1.14 3.65 -7.04
N ARG A 243 -1.15 2.30 -6.95
CA ARG A 243 -1.63 1.42 -8.01
C ARG A 243 -2.60 0.37 -7.48
N MET A 244 -3.63 0.11 -8.25
CA MET A 244 -4.64 -0.91 -7.96
C MET A 244 -4.84 -1.83 -9.17
N LEU A 245 -5.15 -3.08 -8.88
CA LEU A 245 -5.61 -4.06 -9.86
C LEU A 245 -7.09 -4.35 -9.58
N ILE A 246 -7.92 -4.15 -10.57
CA ILE A 246 -9.37 -4.28 -10.46
C ILE A 246 -9.84 -5.41 -11.37
N VAL A 247 -10.78 -6.21 -10.89
CA VAL A 247 -11.44 -7.28 -11.67
C VAL A 247 -12.86 -6.86 -11.99
N CYS A 248 -13.17 -6.76 -13.26
CA CYS A 248 -14.53 -6.43 -13.71
C CYS A 248 -14.95 -7.30 -14.89
N GLN A 249 -16.25 -7.39 -15.11
CA GLN A 249 -16.81 -7.99 -16.33
C GLN A 249 -16.67 -7.01 -17.50
N GLU A 250 -16.64 -7.55 -18.72
CA GLU A 250 -16.58 -6.80 -19.96
C GLU A 250 -17.86 -5.96 -20.20
#